data_336c3fc6fd262945fdbbeb5431877228
#
_entry.id   336c3fc6fd262945fdbbeb5431877228
#
_cell.length_a   1.000
_cell.length_b   1.000
_cell.length_c   1.000
_cell.angle_alpha   90.00
_cell.angle_beta   90.00
_cell.angle_gamma   90.00
#
_symmetry.space_group_name_H-M   'P 1'
#
loop_
_entity.id
_entity.type
_entity.pdbx_description
1 polymer ?
#
loop_
_entity_poly.entity_id
_entity_poly.type
_entity_poly.pdbx_seq_one_letter_code
_entity_poly.pdbx_strand_id
1 'polypeptide(L)'
;AKEVLEYSLARLKDDPPLDGPRTAEDLFNEVGNTITKKGLGGHKALEVFTNVLAKACISTDHPRNLAFIPSAPTEYANLFDLVVGASALYGGSWQEGAGAVFAENQAIQWLIDLAGMPASAGGVFVQGGTIGNLSALVVARAQARKTHPNPSRWVIACSQEAHSSIASAAQVMDVDVLKVDVDSDGKLLGSAIATAVDHLHSTTDNRVFAVVATSGTTNLGIIDDLKGIAEAAHSRN
;
A
#
# COMPACT_ATOMS: atom_id res chain seq x y z
N ALA A 1 -28.64 -7.27 -14.30
CA ALA A 1 -28.38 -7.38 -12.86
C ALA A 1 -28.32 -8.85 -12.40
N LYS A 2 -29.34 -9.67 -12.73
CA LYS A 2 -29.43 -11.07 -12.29
C LYS A 2 -28.18 -11.89 -12.69
N GLU A 3 -27.79 -11.87 -13.96
CA GLU A 3 -26.61 -12.59 -14.47
C GLU A 3 -25.30 -12.18 -13.78
N VAL A 4 -25.15 -10.88 -13.46
CA VAL A 4 -23.98 -10.37 -12.74
C VAL A 4 -23.94 -10.92 -11.32
N LEU A 5 -25.08 -10.96 -10.63
CA LEU A 5 -25.16 -11.51 -9.28
C LEU A 5 -24.95 -13.03 -9.29
N GLU A 6 -25.49 -13.73 -10.27
CA GLU A 6 -25.27 -15.19 -10.42
C GLU A 6 -23.79 -15.51 -10.64
N TYR A 7 -23.12 -14.78 -11.52
CA TYR A 7 -21.67 -14.91 -11.71
C TYR A 7 -20.90 -14.64 -10.41
N SER A 8 -21.19 -13.54 -9.73
CA SER A 8 -20.49 -13.15 -8.51
C SER A 8 -20.66 -14.18 -7.38
N LEU A 9 -21.89 -14.71 -7.22
CA LEU A 9 -22.17 -15.73 -6.21
C LEU A 9 -21.50 -17.07 -6.55
N ALA A 10 -21.48 -17.47 -7.82
CA ALA A 10 -20.77 -18.65 -8.28
C ALA A 10 -19.26 -18.49 -8.02
N ARG A 11 -18.69 -17.35 -8.40
CA ARG A 11 -17.25 -17.06 -8.23
C ARG A 11 -16.78 -17.07 -6.77
N LEU A 12 -17.67 -16.71 -5.82
CA LEU A 12 -17.38 -16.78 -4.38
C LEU A 12 -17.47 -18.21 -3.79
N LYS A 13 -18.15 -19.14 -4.48
CA LYS A 13 -18.41 -20.51 -3.98
C LYS A 13 -17.58 -21.57 -4.67
N ASP A 14 -17.29 -21.35 -5.95
CA ASP A 14 -16.56 -22.32 -6.76
C ASP A 14 -15.05 -22.22 -6.51
N ASP A 15 -14.35 -23.30 -6.76
CA ASP A 15 -12.88 -23.28 -6.72
C ASP A 15 -12.35 -22.28 -7.75
N PRO A 16 -11.49 -21.35 -7.34
CA PRO A 16 -10.94 -20.37 -8.27
C PRO A 16 -10.07 -21.03 -9.34
N PRO A 17 -10.11 -20.52 -10.58
CA PRO A 17 -9.26 -21.03 -11.66
C PRO A 17 -7.78 -20.69 -11.43
N LEU A 18 -6.88 -21.41 -12.10
CA LEU A 18 -5.46 -21.05 -12.20
C LEU A 18 -5.23 -20.22 -13.48
N ASP A 19 -5.77 -19.02 -13.48
CA ASP A 19 -5.64 -18.06 -14.57
C ASP A 19 -4.36 -17.22 -14.44
N GLY A 20 -3.96 -16.53 -15.49
CA GLY A 20 -2.75 -15.73 -15.52
C GLY A 20 -2.72 -14.66 -16.59
N PRO A 21 -1.73 -13.77 -16.55
CA PRO A 21 -1.66 -12.65 -17.48
C PRO A 21 -1.48 -13.10 -18.94
N ARG A 22 -2.05 -12.32 -19.84
CA ARG A 22 -1.91 -12.44 -21.30
C ARG A 22 -1.30 -11.16 -21.87
N THR A 23 -0.77 -11.21 -23.08
CA THR A 23 -0.24 -10.02 -23.73
C THR A 23 -1.35 -9.08 -24.18
N ALA A 24 -1.03 -7.79 -24.30
CA ALA A 24 -1.99 -6.80 -24.82
C ALA A 24 -2.42 -7.13 -26.25
N GLU A 25 -1.51 -7.67 -27.08
CA GLU A 25 -1.79 -8.08 -28.46
C GLU A 25 -2.80 -9.22 -28.51
N ASP A 26 -2.63 -10.27 -27.70
CA ASP A 26 -3.58 -11.39 -27.63
C ASP A 26 -4.97 -10.92 -27.21
N LEU A 27 -5.03 -10.07 -26.17
CA LEU A 27 -6.29 -9.54 -25.71
C LEU A 27 -6.97 -8.66 -26.76
N PHE A 28 -6.21 -7.81 -27.44
CA PHE A 28 -6.75 -6.97 -28.50
C PHE A 28 -7.24 -7.80 -29.70
N ASN A 29 -6.53 -8.84 -30.10
CA ASN A 29 -6.92 -9.73 -31.20
C ASN A 29 -8.20 -10.50 -30.88
N GLU A 30 -8.42 -10.89 -29.62
CA GLU A 30 -9.61 -11.65 -29.22
C GLU A 30 -10.83 -10.75 -28.94
N VAL A 31 -10.63 -9.62 -28.28
CA VAL A 31 -11.73 -8.76 -27.79
C VAL A 31 -11.95 -7.53 -28.69
N GLY A 32 -10.88 -7.02 -29.30
CA GLY A 32 -10.93 -5.80 -30.10
C GLY A 32 -11.21 -4.55 -29.25
N ASN A 33 -11.73 -3.51 -29.91
CA ASN A 33 -12.14 -2.29 -29.23
C ASN A 33 -13.57 -2.43 -28.66
N THR A 34 -13.68 -2.44 -27.34
CA THR A 34 -14.96 -2.56 -26.62
C THR A 34 -15.63 -1.21 -26.36
N ILE A 35 -14.86 -0.11 -26.46
CA ILE A 35 -15.36 1.25 -26.18
C ILE A 35 -15.82 1.87 -27.51
N THR A 36 -17.11 1.84 -27.76
CA THR A 36 -17.72 2.35 -29.00
C THR A 36 -18.88 3.30 -28.68
N LYS A 37 -19.31 4.11 -29.69
CA LYS A 37 -20.45 5.02 -29.51
C LYS A 37 -21.76 4.32 -29.12
N LYS A 38 -21.94 3.06 -29.55
CA LYS A 38 -23.14 2.27 -29.22
C LYS A 38 -23.02 1.50 -27.91
N GLY A 39 -21.79 1.29 -27.42
CA GLY A 39 -21.48 0.38 -26.33
C GLY A 39 -21.70 -1.09 -26.71
N LEU A 40 -21.41 -2.00 -25.80
CA LEU A 40 -21.63 -3.45 -26.00
C LEU A 40 -22.98 -3.92 -25.46
N GLY A 41 -23.57 -3.17 -24.54
CA GLY A 41 -24.67 -3.65 -23.69
C GLY A 41 -24.18 -4.56 -22.55
N GLY A 42 -24.96 -4.61 -21.48
CA GLY A 42 -24.53 -5.28 -20.24
C GLY A 42 -24.26 -6.77 -20.38
N HIS A 43 -25.08 -7.49 -21.16
CA HIS A 43 -24.89 -8.92 -21.38
C HIS A 43 -23.55 -9.22 -22.09
N LYS A 44 -23.29 -8.55 -23.21
CA LYS A 44 -22.04 -8.75 -23.97
C LYS A 44 -20.81 -8.29 -23.20
N ALA A 45 -20.94 -7.20 -22.42
CA ALA A 45 -19.85 -6.76 -21.55
C ALA A 45 -19.51 -7.81 -20.48
N LEU A 46 -20.53 -8.45 -19.88
CA LEU A 46 -20.32 -9.54 -18.91
C LEU A 46 -19.68 -10.75 -19.58
N GLU A 47 -20.12 -11.15 -20.78
CA GLU A 47 -19.49 -12.24 -21.52
C GLU A 47 -18.00 -11.99 -21.79
N VAL A 48 -17.64 -10.81 -22.28
CA VAL A 48 -16.24 -10.43 -22.52
C VAL A 48 -15.44 -10.48 -21.23
N PHE A 49 -15.99 -9.95 -20.13
CA PHE A 49 -15.34 -9.98 -18.85
C PHE A 49 -15.10 -11.41 -18.36
N THR A 50 -16.14 -12.24 -18.31
CA THR A 50 -16.08 -13.59 -17.72
C THR A 50 -15.27 -14.57 -18.55
N ASN A 51 -15.35 -14.46 -19.88
CA ASN A 51 -14.73 -15.43 -20.77
C ASN A 51 -13.29 -15.09 -21.16
N VAL A 52 -12.93 -13.79 -21.11
CA VAL A 52 -11.62 -13.33 -21.58
C VAL A 52 -10.86 -12.53 -20.52
N LEU A 53 -11.43 -11.41 -20.05
CA LEU A 53 -10.66 -10.47 -19.22
C LEU A 53 -10.36 -11.01 -17.84
N ALA A 54 -11.33 -11.63 -17.17
CA ALA A 54 -11.11 -12.23 -15.86
C ALA A 54 -10.06 -13.34 -15.90
N LYS A 55 -10.08 -14.15 -16.98
CA LYS A 55 -9.11 -15.23 -17.20
C LYS A 55 -7.70 -14.74 -17.56
N ALA A 56 -7.55 -13.47 -17.90
CA ALA A 56 -6.26 -12.83 -18.15
C ALA A 56 -5.66 -12.20 -16.89
N CYS A 57 -6.26 -12.43 -15.74
CA CYS A 57 -5.79 -11.96 -14.43
C CYS A 57 -5.32 -13.14 -13.58
N ILE A 58 -4.35 -12.90 -12.71
CA ILE A 58 -3.98 -13.89 -11.68
C ILE A 58 -5.14 -14.01 -10.71
N SER A 59 -5.59 -15.23 -10.45
CA SER A 59 -6.61 -15.53 -9.43
C SER A 59 -5.96 -15.47 -8.04
N THR A 60 -5.93 -14.29 -7.45
CA THR A 60 -5.30 -14.06 -6.13
C THR A 60 -6.05 -14.74 -4.98
N ASP A 61 -7.30 -15.13 -5.21
CA ASP A 61 -8.14 -15.92 -4.31
C ASP A 61 -7.88 -17.42 -4.39
N HIS A 62 -7.06 -17.90 -5.34
CA HIS A 62 -6.73 -19.32 -5.42
C HIS A 62 -5.83 -19.74 -4.26
N PRO A 63 -6.12 -20.87 -3.55
CA PRO A 63 -5.36 -21.27 -2.36
C PRO A 63 -3.88 -21.59 -2.62
N ARG A 64 -3.47 -21.76 -3.87
CA ARG A 64 -2.07 -21.93 -4.28
C ARG A 64 -1.40 -20.63 -4.73
N ASN A 65 -2.11 -19.51 -4.69
CA ASN A 65 -1.49 -18.20 -4.95
C ASN A 65 -0.75 -17.74 -3.68
N LEU A 66 0.57 -17.68 -3.76
CA LEU A 66 1.46 -17.25 -2.67
C LEU A 66 2.23 -15.98 -3.05
N ALA A 67 1.77 -15.27 -4.07
CA ALA A 67 2.41 -14.07 -4.57
C ALA A 67 1.52 -12.84 -4.38
N PHE A 68 2.17 -11.69 -4.26
CA PHE A 68 1.53 -10.39 -4.07
C PHE A 68 0.75 -10.25 -2.74
N ILE A 69 0.00 -9.14 -2.58
CA ILE A 69 -0.73 -8.81 -1.35
C ILE A 69 -2.20 -9.28 -1.38
N PRO A 70 -2.93 -9.18 -2.52
CA PRO A 70 -4.33 -9.56 -2.56
C PRO A 70 -4.55 -11.01 -2.15
N SER A 71 -5.66 -11.26 -1.47
CA SER A 71 -6.10 -12.59 -1.02
C SER A 71 -7.58 -12.77 -1.31
N ALA A 72 -8.10 -13.97 -1.01
CA ALA A 72 -9.52 -14.26 -1.16
C ALA A 72 -10.37 -13.28 -0.34
N PRO A 73 -11.40 -12.65 -0.95
CA PRO A 73 -12.32 -11.78 -0.22
C PRO A 73 -13.26 -12.61 0.65
N THR A 74 -13.78 -11.99 1.70
CA THR A 74 -14.91 -12.56 2.42
C THR A 74 -16.22 -12.26 1.69
N GLU A 75 -17.20 -13.15 1.75
CA GLU A 75 -18.51 -12.97 1.11
C GLU A 75 -19.17 -11.65 1.56
N TYR A 76 -19.16 -11.39 2.87
CA TYR A 76 -19.78 -10.18 3.43
C TYR A 76 -19.09 -8.88 2.96
N ALA A 77 -17.76 -8.85 2.80
CA ALA A 77 -17.07 -7.68 2.30
C ALA A 77 -17.57 -7.32 0.88
N ASN A 78 -17.66 -8.31 -0.01
CA ASN A 78 -18.17 -8.10 -1.37
C ASN A 78 -19.63 -7.66 -1.40
N LEU A 79 -20.48 -8.22 -0.53
CA LEU A 79 -21.89 -7.81 -0.44
C LEU A 79 -22.03 -6.38 0.07
N PHE A 80 -21.18 -5.96 1.02
CA PHE A 80 -21.16 -4.58 1.49
C PHE A 80 -20.60 -3.61 0.46
N ASP A 81 -19.62 -3.99 -0.36
CA ASP A 81 -19.16 -3.18 -1.49
C ASP A 81 -20.30 -2.90 -2.46
N LEU A 82 -21.16 -3.90 -2.74
CA LEU A 82 -22.35 -3.71 -3.55
C LEU A 82 -23.34 -2.71 -2.90
N VAL A 83 -23.55 -2.83 -1.58
CA VAL A 83 -24.43 -1.90 -0.83
C VAL A 83 -23.90 -0.47 -0.88
N VAL A 84 -22.59 -0.30 -0.61
CA VAL A 84 -21.93 1.01 -0.65
C VAL A 84 -22.03 1.63 -2.05
N GLY A 85 -21.71 0.84 -3.09
CA GLY A 85 -21.81 1.28 -4.49
C GLY A 85 -23.25 1.66 -4.90
N ALA A 86 -24.24 0.84 -4.53
CA ALA A 86 -25.65 1.10 -4.83
C ALA A 86 -26.21 2.33 -4.09
N SER A 87 -25.67 2.63 -2.91
CA SER A 87 -26.06 3.78 -2.10
C SER A 87 -25.36 5.07 -2.50
N ALA A 88 -24.41 5.01 -3.43
CA ALA A 88 -23.61 6.15 -3.90
C ALA A 88 -23.00 6.98 -2.75
N LEU A 89 -22.50 6.30 -1.72
CA LEU A 89 -21.94 6.94 -0.54
C LEU A 89 -20.63 7.67 -0.87
N TYR A 90 -20.49 8.89 -0.35
CA TYR A 90 -19.27 9.67 -0.41
C TYR A 90 -18.65 9.79 0.97
N GLY A 91 -17.44 9.26 1.15
CA GLY A 91 -16.71 9.25 2.44
C GLY A 91 -15.61 10.33 2.56
N GLY A 92 -15.57 11.31 1.65
CA GLY A 92 -14.49 12.30 1.60
C GLY A 92 -14.61 13.46 2.60
N SER A 93 -15.78 13.66 3.21
CA SER A 93 -15.99 14.65 4.24
C SER A 93 -17.04 14.22 5.26
N TRP A 94 -16.92 14.72 6.49
CA TRP A 94 -17.92 14.48 7.54
C TRP A 94 -19.28 15.05 7.16
N GLN A 95 -19.32 16.20 6.52
CA GLN A 95 -20.57 16.87 6.17
C GLN A 95 -21.41 16.05 5.19
N GLU A 96 -20.78 15.39 4.24
CA GLU A 96 -21.47 14.66 3.17
C GLU A 96 -21.63 13.17 3.48
N GLY A 97 -20.71 12.60 4.28
CA GLY A 97 -20.65 11.18 4.53
C GLY A 97 -20.40 10.83 6.00
N ALA A 98 -21.04 11.52 6.95
CA ALA A 98 -20.80 11.31 8.37
C ALA A 98 -20.86 9.85 8.82
N GLY A 99 -21.84 9.08 8.30
CA GLY A 99 -21.97 7.65 8.61
C GLY A 99 -20.79 6.81 8.10
N ALA A 100 -20.32 7.07 6.88
CA ALA A 100 -19.17 6.37 6.29
C ALA A 100 -17.88 6.73 7.04
N VAL A 101 -17.64 8.02 7.29
CA VAL A 101 -16.47 8.51 8.05
C VAL A 101 -16.48 7.99 9.49
N PHE A 102 -17.64 7.91 10.12
CA PHE A 102 -17.76 7.34 11.46
C PHE A 102 -17.38 5.85 11.48
N ALA A 103 -17.88 5.06 10.52
CA ALA A 103 -17.55 3.64 10.40
C ALA A 103 -16.05 3.44 10.12
N GLU A 104 -15.46 4.25 9.24
CA GLU A 104 -14.02 4.24 8.96
C GLU A 104 -13.21 4.53 10.22
N ASN A 105 -13.56 5.57 10.98
CA ASN A 105 -12.87 5.92 12.22
C ASN A 105 -12.96 4.80 13.27
N GLN A 106 -14.09 4.10 13.36
CA GLN A 106 -14.21 2.94 14.25
C GLN A 106 -13.30 1.78 13.80
N ALA A 107 -13.24 1.50 12.52
CA ALA A 107 -12.35 0.47 11.98
C ALA A 107 -10.87 0.82 12.22
N ILE A 108 -10.50 2.07 12.04
CA ILE A 108 -9.15 2.59 12.34
C ILE A 108 -8.84 2.45 13.83
N GLN A 109 -9.76 2.82 14.72
CA GLN A 109 -9.55 2.68 16.17
C GLN A 109 -9.35 1.21 16.56
N TRP A 110 -10.13 0.31 15.99
CA TRP A 110 -9.94 -1.13 16.21
C TRP A 110 -8.55 -1.61 15.76
N LEU A 111 -8.04 -1.14 14.61
CA LEU A 111 -6.69 -1.46 14.13
C LEU A 111 -5.60 -0.86 15.03
N ILE A 112 -5.80 0.36 15.55
CA ILE A 112 -4.89 1.01 16.51
C ILE A 112 -4.77 0.17 17.78
N ASP A 113 -5.90 -0.28 18.32
CA ASP A 113 -5.95 -1.11 19.54
C ASP A 113 -5.29 -2.49 19.28
N LEU A 114 -5.57 -3.11 18.15
CA LEU A 114 -4.96 -4.37 17.75
C LEU A 114 -3.44 -4.29 17.58
N ALA A 115 -2.95 -3.17 17.06
CA ALA A 115 -1.52 -2.91 16.90
C ALA A 115 -0.82 -2.45 18.18
N GLY A 116 -1.55 -2.24 19.29
CA GLY A 116 -1.01 -1.75 20.56
C GLY A 116 -0.46 -0.33 20.47
N MET A 117 -1.00 0.50 19.58
CA MET A 117 -0.60 1.89 19.42
C MET A 117 -1.18 2.78 20.57
N PRO A 118 -0.59 3.96 20.82
CA PRO A 118 -1.14 4.89 21.79
C PRO A 118 -2.60 5.27 21.48
N ALA A 119 -3.43 5.48 22.51
CA ALA A 119 -4.83 5.88 22.35
C ALA A 119 -5.02 7.22 21.60
N SER A 120 -3.98 8.04 21.52
CA SER A 120 -3.96 9.29 20.74
C SER A 120 -3.60 9.08 19.26
N ALA A 121 -3.29 7.86 18.85
CA ALA A 121 -3.00 7.57 17.46
C ALA A 121 -4.25 7.77 16.59
N GLY A 122 -4.04 8.18 15.36
CA GLY A 122 -5.07 8.28 14.33
C GLY A 122 -4.59 7.65 13.04
N GLY A 123 -5.47 7.55 12.08
CA GLY A 123 -5.14 6.96 10.80
C GLY A 123 -6.10 7.38 9.69
N VAL A 124 -5.82 6.90 8.50
CA VAL A 124 -6.65 7.06 7.32
C VAL A 124 -6.39 5.87 6.38
N PHE A 125 -7.43 5.36 5.75
CA PHE A 125 -7.26 4.43 4.64
C PHE A 125 -6.85 5.19 3.38
N VAL A 126 -5.90 4.65 2.64
CA VAL A 126 -5.34 5.26 1.44
C VAL A 126 -5.30 4.24 0.28
N GLN A 127 -5.11 4.73 -0.93
CA GLN A 127 -5.02 3.91 -2.15
C GLN A 127 -3.66 3.22 -2.26
N GLY A 128 -3.44 2.24 -1.39
CA GLY A 128 -2.27 1.40 -1.37
C GLY A 128 -1.08 1.95 -0.56
N GLY A 129 -0.15 1.05 -0.21
CA GLY A 129 0.99 1.33 0.66
C GLY A 129 1.92 2.42 0.14
N THR A 130 1.99 2.64 -1.17
CA THR A 130 2.81 3.72 -1.76
C THR A 130 2.34 5.09 -1.27
N ILE A 131 1.03 5.35 -1.31
CA ILE A 131 0.46 6.61 -0.81
C ILE A 131 0.55 6.67 0.72
N GLY A 132 0.37 5.53 1.41
CA GLY A 132 0.57 5.44 2.86
C GLY A 132 1.98 5.85 3.27
N ASN A 133 2.99 5.30 2.63
CA ASN A 133 4.39 5.65 2.88
C ASN A 133 4.69 7.12 2.58
N LEU A 134 4.22 7.64 1.43
CA LEU A 134 4.36 9.05 1.10
C LEU A 134 3.73 9.94 2.17
N SER A 135 2.50 9.64 2.59
CA SER A 135 1.77 10.41 3.62
C SER A 135 2.54 10.43 4.94
N ALA A 136 3.01 9.28 5.40
CA ALA A 136 3.81 9.16 6.62
C ALA A 136 5.11 9.98 6.55
N LEU A 137 5.82 9.90 5.43
CA LEU A 137 7.08 10.66 5.21
C LEU A 137 6.84 12.16 5.13
N VAL A 138 5.74 12.61 4.52
CA VAL A 138 5.34 14.03 4.50
C VAL A 138 5.10 14.55 5.92
N VAL A 139 4.39 13.78 6.75
CA VAL A 139 4.14 14.13 8.17
C VAL A 139 5.44 14.17 8.96
N ALA A 140 6.30 13.14 8.80
CA ALA A 140 7.60 13.10 9.46
C ALA A 140 8.47 14.31 9.12
N ARG A 141 8.56 14.69 7.83
CA ARG A 141 9.29 15.88 7.42
C ARG A 141 8.68 17.17 7.98
N ALA A 142 7.36 17.28 7.99
CA ALA A 142 6.69 18.45 8.55
C ALA A 142 6.99 18.61 10.06
N GLN A 143 7.11 17.50 10.79
CA GLN A 143 7.49 17.50 12.19
C GLN A 143 8.97 17.89 12.36
N ALA A 144 9.88 17.31 11.60
CA ALA A 144 11.31 17.59 11.66
C ALA A 144 11.64 19.07 11.33
N ARG A 145 10.88 19.70 10.45
CA ARG A 145 11.00 21.13 10.14
C ARG A 145 10.78 22.07 11.32
N LYS A 146 10.12 21.63 12.38
CA LYS A 146 9.91 22.44 13.59
C LYS A 146 11.19 22.59 14.40
N THR A 147 12.08 21.61 14.35
CA THR A 147 13.36 21.60 15.07
C THR A 147 14.55 22.01 14.17
N HIS A 148 14.49 21.68 12.88
CA HIS A 148 15.54 21.95 11.91
C HIS A 148 14.93 22.64 10.66
N PRO A 149 14.70 23.96 10.70
CA PRO A 149 13.92 24.62 9.65
C PRO A 149 14.60 24.66 8.27
N ASN A 150 15.93 24.67 8.20
CA ASN A 150 16.67 24.93 6.98
C ASN A 150 17.93 24.06 6.81
N PRO A 151 17.83 22.72 6.73
CA PRO A 151 19.00 21.90 6.36
C PRO A 151 19.34 22.08 4.89
N SER A 152 20.57 21.79 4.49
CA SER A 152 20.97 21.80 3.07
C SER A 152 20.11 20.83 2.25
N ARG A 153 19.90 19.61 2.75
CA ARG A 153 18.98 18.61 2.18
C ARG A 153 18.29 17.82 3.28
N TRP A 154 17.06 17.43 3.02
CA TRP A 154 16.35 16.46 3.81
C TRP A 154 16.65 15.05 3.31
N VAL A 155 16.81 14.09 4.23
CA VAL A 155 17.22 12.73 3.92
C VAL A 155 16.30 11.71 4.58
N ILE A 156 15.99 10.64 3.86
CA ILE A 156 15.34 9.42 4.40
C ILE A 156 16.43 8.34 4.49
N ALA A 157 16.62 7.73 5.65
CA ALA A 157 17.52 6.59 5.81
C ALA A 157 16.75 5.27 5.74
N CYS A 158 17.22 4.31 4.95
CA CYS A 158 16.61 2.99 4.80
C CYS A 158 17.61 1.96 4.26
N SER A 159 17.28 0.66 4.33
CA SER A 159 18.08 -0.39 3.68
C SER A 159 17.92 -0.37 2.16
N GLN A 160 18.81 -1.11 1.47
CA GLN A 160 18.67 -1.35 0.02
C GLN A 160 17.37 -2.09 -0.32
N GLU A 161 16.94 -2.98 0.57
CA GLU A 161 15.75 -3.82 0.41
C GLU A 161 14.42 -3.10 0.76
N ALA A 162 14.47 -1.84 1.19
CA ALA A 162 13.26 -1.06 1.42
C ALA A 162 12.42 -0.98 0.13
N HIS A 163 11.10 -1.12 0.29
CA HIS A 163 10.17 -1.11 -0.84
C HIS A 163 10.37 0.13 -1.74
N SER A 164 10.24 -0.05 -3.05
CA SER A 164 10.46 1.00 -4.06
C SER A 164 9.67 2.29 -3.85
N SER A 165 8.54 2.22 -3.13
CA SER A 165 7.74 3.39 -2.76
C SER A 165 8.52 4.42 -1.94
N ILE A 166 9.57 4.01 -1.20
CA ILE A 166 10.41 4.95 -0.42
C ILE A 166 11.22 5.82 -1.36
N ALA A 167 11.87 5.23 -2.37
CA ALA A 167 12.59 5.99 -3.39
C ALA A 167 11.64 6.89 -4.22
N SER A 168 10.46 6.37 -4.58
CA SER A 168 9.44 7.15 -5.28
C SER A 168 8.94 8.33 -4.44
N ALA A 169 8.69 8.12 -3.15
CA ALA A 169 8.31 9.19 -2.22
C ALA A 169 9.40 10.24 -2.09
N ALA A 170 10.67 9.82 -1.99
CA ALA A 170 11.81 10.74 -1.94
C ALA A 170 11.88 11.63 -3.18
N GLN A 171 11.67 11.04 -4.36
CA GLN A 171 11.65 11.79 -5.62
C GLN A 171 10.50 12.83 -5.65
N VAL A 172 9.28 12.42 -5.27
CA VAL A 172 8.12 13.33 -5.21
C VAL A 172 8.33 14.47 -4.21
N MET A 173 8.98 14.16 -3.08
CA MET A 173 9.24 15.11 -2.01
C MET A 173 10.48 15.99 -2.25
N ASP A 174 11.26 15.73 -3.31
CA ASP A 174 12.57 16.35 -3.55
C ASP A 174 13.49 16.24 -2.33
N VAL A 175 13.71 15.01 -1.85
CA VAL A 175 14.60 14.68 -0.73
C VAL A 175 15.55 13.56 -1.12
N ASP A 176 16.67 13.44 -0.41
CA ASP A 176 17.66 12.41 -0.68
C ASP A 176 17.36 11.12 0.08
N VAL A 177 17.93 9.99 -0.38
CA VAL A 177 17.84 8.70 0.30
C VAL A 177 19.25 8.25 0.69
N LEU A 178 19.46 8.05 1.98
CA LEU A 178 20.65 7.41 2.53
C LEU A 178 20.40 5.90 2.59
N LYS A 179 21.03 5.16 1.68
CA LYS A 179 21.01 3.70 1.72
C LYS A 179 22.03 3.22 2.75
N VAL A 180 21.56 2.44 3.71
CA VAL A 180 22.37 1.89 4.82
C VAL A 180 22.57 0.42 4.58
N ASP A 181 23.80 -0.06 4.78
CA ASP A 181 24.17 -1.44 4.60
C ASP A 181 23.47 -2.34 5.64
N VAL A 182 23.16 -3.54 5.21
CA VAL A 182 22.57 -4.60 6.03
C VAL A 182 23.64 -5.60 6.48
N ASP A 183 23.34 -6.42 7.47
CA ASP A 183 24.21 -7.50 7.91
C ASP A 183 24.24 -8.68 6.90
N SER A 184 24.97 -9.75 7.27
CA SER A 184 25.08 -10.96 6.44
C SER A 184 23.77 -11.68 6.17
N ASP A 185 22.77 -11.45 7.00
CA ASP A 185 21.43 -12.04 6.87
C ASP A 185 20.45 -11.10 6.12
N GLY A 186 20.95 -9.95 5.63
CA GLY A 186 20.16 -8.95 4.93
C GLY A 186 19.32 -8.04 5.83
N LYS A 187 19.59 -8.05 7.12
CA LYS A 187 18.84 -7.31 8.14
C LYS A 187 19.46 -5.95 8.41
N LEU A 188 18.66 -4.90 8.38
CA LEU A 188 19.07 -3.56 8.81
C LEU A 188 19.14 -3.50 10.34
N LEU A 189 20.30 -3.08 10.86
CA LEU A 189 20.55 -2.98 12.29
C LEU A 189 20.50 -1.53 12.79
N GLY A 190 20.08 -1.34 14.04
CA GLY A 190 20.10 -0.03 14.69
C GLY A 190 21.49 0.58 14.77
N SER A 191 22.52 -0.22 14.97
CA SER A 191 23.93 0.22 14.97
C SER A 191 24.40 0.74 13.62
N ALA A 192 23.97 0.12 12.52
CA ALA A 192 24.28 0.58 11.16
C ALA A 192 23.62 1.94 10.87
N ILE A 193 22.36 2.10 11.24
CA ILE A 193 21.63 3.38 11.16
C ILE A 193 22.38 4.44 11.99
N ALA A 194 22.74 4.14 13.23
CA ALA A 194 23.45 5.06 14.11
C ALA A 194 24.74 5.58 13.43
N THR A 195 25.57 4.67 12.96
CA THR A 195 26.84 5.00 12.30
C THR A 195 26.62 5.85 11.03
N ALA A 196 25.69 5.45 10.18
CA ALA A 196 25.43 6.16 8.91
C ALA A 196 24.87 7.57 9.12
N VAL A 197 23.96 7.74 10.07
CA VAL A 197 23.38 9.04 10.40
C VAL A 197 24.41 9.95 11.06
N ASP A 198 25.20 9.46 12.00
CA ASP A 198 26.27 10.22 12.66
C ASP A 198 27.34 10.68 11.66
N HIS A 199 27.71 9.82 10.72
CA HIS A 199 28.61 10.18 9.64
C HIS A 199 28.03 11.28 8.75
N LEU A 200 26.79 11.14 8.31
CA LEU A 200 26.11 12.15 7.49
C LEU A 200 26.08 13.51 8.21
N HIS A 201 25.66 13.54 9.47
CA HIS A 201 25.51 14.77 10.24
C HIS A 201 26.87 15.43 10.59
N SER A 202 27.95 14.65 10.68
CA SER A 202 29.31 15.19 10.96
C SER A 202 30.00 15.73 9.71
N THR A 203 29.60 15.27 8.51
CA THR A 203 30.26 15.62 7.24
C THR A 203 29.47 16.59 6.38
N THR A 204 28.19 16.76 6.66
CA THR A 204 27.27 17.63 5.87
C THR A 204 26.29 18.36 6.78
N ASP A 205 25.63 19.38 6.20
CA ASP A 205 24.47 20.03 6.83
C ASP A 205 23.14 19.37 6.44
N ASN A 206 23.17 18.19 5.85
CA ASN A 206 21.96 17.40 5.57
C ASN A 206 21.38 16.85 6.86
N ARG A 207 20.04 16.63 6.88
CA ARG A 207 19.36 16.09 8.06
C ARG A 207 18.46 14.93 7.70
N VAL A 208 18.62 13.83 8.42
CA VAL A 208 17.71 12.70 8.36
C VAL A 208 16.45 13.07 9.13
N PHE A 209 15.30 13.04 8.45
CA PHE A 209 14.00 13.31 9.07
C PHE A 209 13.18 12.06 9.33
N ALA A 210 13.55 10.95 8.68
CA ALA A 210 12.86 9.68 8.84
C ALA A 210 13.83 8.52 8.62
N VAL A 211 13.67 7.47 9.42
CA VAL A 211 14.30 6.18 9.23
C VAL A 211 13.20 5.16 8.91
N VAL A 212 13.37 4.40 7.83
CA VAL A 212 12.42 3.36 7.43
C VAL A 212 13.00 2.00 7.78
N ALA A 213 12.35 1.33 8.74
CA ALA A 213 12.60 -0.07 9.09
C ALA A 213 11.50 -0.93 8.47
N THR A 214 11.88 -2.06 7.89
CA THR A 214 10.96 -2.95 7.18
C THR A 214 10.63 -4.17 8.03
N SER A 215 9.33 -4.42 8.25
CA SER A 215 8.86 -5.63 8.94
C SER A 215 8.37 -6.65 7.91
N GLY A 216 9.31 -7.29 7.22
CA GLY A 216 9.11 -8.21 6.12
C GLY A 216 9.39 -7.56 4.76
N THR A 217 10.63 -7.70 4.26
CA THR A 217 11.01 -7.20 2.92
C THR A 217 10.21 -7.90 1.83
N THR A 218 9.91 -7.19 0.74
CA THR A 218 9.01 -7.66 -0.32
C THR A 218 9.41 -9.01 -0.91
N ASN A 219 10.71 -9.23 -1.13
CA ASN A 219 11.18 -10.44 -1.81
C ASN A 219 11.63 -11.55 -0.86
N LEU A 220 12.13 -11.21 0.32
CA LEU A 220 12.82 -12.15 1.21
C LEU A 220 12.12 -12.31 2.57
N GLY A 221 11.16 -11.45 2.91
CA GLY A 221 10.45 -11.50 4.19
C GLY A 221 11.32 -11.16 5.41
N ILE A 222 12.48 -10.54 5.20
CA ILE A 222 13.42 -10.19 6.28
C ILE A 222 12.83 -9.09 7.14
N ILE A 223 12.87 -9.27 8.46
CA ILE A 223 12.43 -8.28 9.44
C ILE A 223 13.66 -7.58 10.02
N ASP A 224 13.72 -6.27 9.85
CA ASP A 224 14.80 -5.42 10.38
C ASP A 224 14.80 -5.39 11.91
N ASP A 225 15.88 -4.90 12.52
CA ASP A 225 15.98 -4.65 13.95
C ASP A 225 15.13 -3.44 14.37
N LEU A 226 13.80 -3.64 14.40
CA LEU A 226 12.83 -2.56 14.63
C LEU A 226 13.14 -1.80 15.92
N LYS A 227 13.48 -2.52 17.00
CA LYS A 227 13.77 -1.92 18.31
C LYS A 227 15.06 -1.11 18.28
N GLY A 228 16.15 -1.71 17.81
CA GLY A 228 17.45 -1.02 17.73
C GLY A 228 17.41 0.17 16.79
N ILE A 229 16.68 0.08 15.67
CA ILE A 229 16.48 1.20 14.74
C ILE A 229 15.69 2.33 15.41
N ALA A 230 14.63 2.02 16.14
CA ALA A 230 13.85 3.02 16.87
C ALA A 230 14.70 3.72 17.94
N GLU A 231 15.49 2.97 18.72
CA GLU A 231 16.42 3.51 19.71
C GLU A 231 17.49 4.41 19.05
N ALA A 232 18.06 3.97 17.93
CA ALA A 232 19.04 4.75 17.17
C ALA A 232 18.45 6.05 16.61
N ALA A 233 17.24 6.02 16.10
CA ALA A 233 16.54 7.19 15.57
C ALA A 233 16.18 8.17 16.69
N HIS A 234 15.55 7.72 17.79
CA HIS A 234 15.13 8.58 18.88
C HIS A 234 16.27 9.26 19.64
N SER A 235 17.46 8.62 19.68
CA SER A 235 18.63 9.21 20.33
C SER A 235 19.33 10.30 19.50
N ARG A 236 18.90 10.54 18.26
CA ARG A 236 19.55 11.48 17.32
C ARG A 236 18.68 12.64 16.88
N ASN A 237 17.59 12.86 17.52
CA ASN A 237 16.58 13.94 17.28
C ASN A 237 16.90 14.95 16.18
#